data_3d0cc23a569918ff77905b79ac4242f2
#
_entry.id   3d0cc23a569918ff77905b79ac4242f2
#
_cell.length_a   1.000
_cell.length_b   1.000
_cell.length_c   1.000
_cell.angle_alpha   90.00
_cell.angle_beta   90.00
_cell.angle_gamma   90.00
#
_symmetry.space_group_name_H-M   'P 1'
#
loop_
_entity.id
_entity.type
_entity.pdbx_description
1 polymer ?
#
loop_
_entity_poly.entity_id
_entity_poly.type
_entity_poly.pdbx_seq_one_letter_code
_entity_poly.pdbx_strand_id
1 'polypeptide(L)'
;MQEFIAKLTGQTFVIENPFAFSTKGEMCRHQAVQDLRNYLSLTFSCDGFPVRAKDRAQCGLCTSCLLRRQAIESAGLADYDRAGYLCDFAKSEFAFSERQLHSLRAMDWQAQKIKVALAQPNSWEALVQEFVELRRLESEVCQPGRIERPHLQSKLIRLYSQYVGEWESFSARRLVHRGRQIA
;
A
#
# COMPACT_ATOMS: atom_id res chain seq x y z
N MET A 1 5.68 9.58 22.12
CA MET A 1 7.02 10.08 21.67
C MET A 1 7.09 11.61 21.70
N GLN A 2 6.16 12.36 21.09
CA GLN A 2 6.15 13.84 21.12
C GLN A 2 6.22 14.40 22.55
N GLU A 3 5.36 13.91 23.46
CA GLU A 3 5.35 14.33 24.88
C GLU A 3 6.65 14.00 25.61
N PHE A 4 7.27 12.85 25.28
CA PHE A 4 8.55 12.45 25.86
C PHE A 4 9.67 13.42 25.45
N ILE A 5 9.75 13.76 24.15
CA ILE A 5 10.74 14.71 23.65
C ILE A 5 10.49 16.11 24.23
N ALA A 6 9.22 16.54 24.27
CA ALA A 6 8.87 17.84 24.86
C ALA A 6 9.29 17.95 26.35
N LYS A 7 9.10 16.86 27.11
CA LYS A 7 9.55 16.81 28.52
C LYS A 7 11.08 16.84 28.66
N LEU A 8 11.82 16.22 27.74
CA LEU A 8 13.29 16.22 27.76
C LEU A 8 13.88 17.56 27.35
N THR A 9 13.29 18.21 26.37
CA THR A 9 13.85 19.42 25.75
C THR A 9 13.28 20.72 26.33
N GLY A 10 12.16 20.64 27.06
CA GLY A 10 11.40 21.81 27.52
C GLY A 10 10.70 22.57 26.39
N GLN A 11 10.69 22.01 25.16
CA GLN A 11 10.11 22.63 23.97
C GLN A 11 9.00 21.78 23.38
N THR A 12 7.98 22.41 22.78
CA THR A 12 6.95 21.71 22.03
C THR A 12 7.58 21.07 20.79
N PHE A 13 7.43 19.75 20.65
CA PHE A 13 7.92 19.00 19.51
C PHE A 13 6.74 18.33 18.79
N VAL A 14 6.58 18.64 17.51
CA VAL A 14 5.51 18.08 16.66
C VAL A 14 6.13 17.11 15.66
N ILE A 15 5.61 15.87 15.64
CA ILE A 15 5.94 14.88 14.62
C ILE A 15 4.75 14.84 13.64
N GLU A 16 5.01 15.22 12.41
CA GLU A 16 4.03 15.16 11.33
C GLU A 16 4.41 14.07 10.34
N ASN A 17 3.39 13.37 9.85
CA ASN A 17 3.54 12.47 8.72
C ASN A 17 2.85 13.11 7.50
N PRO A 18 3.59 13.72 6.56
CA PRO A 18 3.00 14.38 5.40
C PRO A 18 2.29 13.41 4.47
N PHE A 19 2.56 12.11 4.60
CA PHE A 19 1.98 11.03 3.78
C PHE A 19 0.90 10.22 4.50
N ALA A 20 0.38 10.70 5.65
CA ALA A 20 -0.59 9.95 6.44
C ALA A 20 -1.85 9.52 5.64
N PHE A 21 -2.21 10.30 4.63
CA PHE A 21 -3.36 10.05 3.76
C PHE A 21 -2.96 9.81 2.29
N SER A 22 -1.74 9.35 2.06
CA SER A 22 -1.25 9.05 0.71
C SER A 22 -1.06 7.54 0.55
N THR A 23 -1.40 7.02 -0.63
CA THR A 23 -0.99 5.66 -1.01
C THR A 23 0.51 5.58 -1.21
N LYS A 24 1.06 4.37 -1.19
CA LYS A 24 2.48 4.20 -1.57
C LYS A 24 2.76 4.64 -3.01
N GLY A 25 1.80 4.50 -3.92
CA GLY A 25 1.92 5.01 -5.28
C GLY A 25 2.02 6.53 -5.32
N GLU A 26 1.19 7.22 -4.53
CA GLU A 26 1.27 8.68 -4.40
C GLU A 26 2.60 9.14 -3.77
N MET A 27 3.07 8.43 -2.75
CA MET A 27 4.40 8.69 -2.17
C MET A 27 5.52 8.54 -3.20
N CYS A 28 5.45 7.51 -4.05
CA CYS A 28 6.42 7.29 -5.12
C CYS A 28 6.34 8.35 -6.23
N ARG A 29 5.20 9.02 -6.42
CA ARG A 29 5.05 10.16 -7.34
C ARG A 29 5.61 11.47 -6.79
N HIS A 30 5.91 11.55 -5.50
CA HIS A 30 6.48 12.75 -4.91
C HIS A 30 7.84 13.10 -5.55
N GLN A 31 8.10 14.38 -5.81
CA GLN A 31 9.28 14.83 -6.56
C GLN A 31 10.58 14.32 -5.97
N ALA A 32 10.76 14.36 -4.65
CA ALA A 32 11.96 13.85 -3.99
C ALA A 32 12.22 12.36 -4.27
N VAL A 33 11.17 11.54 -4.46
CA VAL A 33 11.32 10.13 -4.83
C VAL A 33 11.65 9.98 -6.30
N GLN A 34 11.05 10.82 -7.16
CA GLN A 34 11.37 10.85 -8.60
C GLN A 34 12.84 11.20 -8.83
N ASP A 35 13.39 12.12 -8.06
CA ASP A 35 14.82 12.50 -8.13
C ASP A 35 15.74 11.35 -7.69
N LEU A 36 15.26 10.46 -6.83
CA LEU A 36 15.98 9.28 -6.34
C LEU A 36 15.66 7.99 -7.10
N ARG A 37 14.94 8.04 -8.22
CA ARG A 37 14.47 6.85 -8.96
C ARG A 37 15.58 5.86 -9.33
N ASN A 38 16.78 6.33 -9.60
CA ASN A 38 17.93 5.48 -9.96
C ASN A 38 18.40 4.60 -8.79
N TYR A 39 18.00 4.93 -7.55
CA TYR A 39 18.34 4.17 -6.33
C TYR A 39 17.27 3.15 -5.95
N LEU A 40 16.17 3.04 -6.71
CA LEU A 40 15.08 2.08 -6.40
C LEU A 40 15.59 0.63 -6.31
N SER A 41 16.54 0.26 -7.17
CA SER A 41 17.16 -1.07 -7.16
C SER A 41 17.92 -1.40 -5.87
N LEU A 42 18.32 -0.39 -5.10
CA LEU A 42 19.03 -0.56 -3.83
C LEU A 42 18.07 -0.73 -2.64
N THR A 43 16.77 -0.48 -2.83
CA THR A 43 15.79 -0.59 -1.76
C THR A 43 15.26 -2.02 -1.68
N PHE A 44 15.01 -2.49 -0.44
CA PHE A 44 14.51 -3.83 -0.16
C PHE A 44 13.23 -3.75 0.68
N SER A 45 12.16 -4.41 0.21
CA SER A 45 10.83 -4.36 0.85
C SER A 45 10.28 -5.74 1.21
N CYS A 46 10.99 -6.81 0.91
CA CYS A 46 10.49 -8.18 1.12
C CYS A 46 10.35 -8.50 2.61
N ASP A 47 9.22 -9.13 3.01
CA ASP A 47 8.98 -9.63 4.37
C ASP A 47 10.00 -10.71 4.80
N GLY A 48 10.73 -11.29 3.84
CA GLY A 48 11.83 -12.23 4.10
C GLY A 48 13.15 -11.59 4.54
N PHE A 49 13.19 -10.25 4.74
CA PHE A 49 14.38 -9.61 5.31
C PHE A 49 14.56 -9.99 6.79
N PRO A 50 15.79 -10.20 7.30
CA PRO A 50 17.07 -10.13 6.59
C PRO A 50 17.50 -11.46 5.94
N VAL A 51 16.77 -12.54 6.10
CA VAL A 51 17.19 -13.90 5.68
C VAL A 51 17.41 -13.97 4.16
N ARG A 52 16.53 -13.34 3.37
CA ARG A 52 16.63 -13.32 1.89
C ARG A 52 17.53 -12.21 1.35
N ALA A 53 18.02 -11.31 2.20
CA ALA A 53 18.91 -10.25 1.77
C ALA A 53 20.26 -10.74 1.25
N LYS A 54 20.66 -11.97 1.60
CA LYS A 54 21.90 -12.61 1.13
C LYS A 54 21.93 -12.73 -0.39
N ASP A 55 20.80 -13.07 -1.00
CA ASP A 55 20.68 -13.25 -2.46
C ASP A 55 20.35 -11.96 -3.19
N ARG A 56 20.20 -10.84 -2.47
CA ARG A 56 19.74 -9.54 -2.98
C ARG A 56 18.47 -9.62 -3.85
N ALA A 57 17.67 -10.67 -3.65
CA ALA A 57 16.44 -10.92 -4.39
C ALA A 57 15.22 -10.82 -3.49
N GLN A 58 14.21 -10.11 -3.97
CA GLN A 58 12.91 -10.03 -3.31
C GLN A 58 12.03 -11.21 -3.74
N CYS A 59 11.16 -11.73 -2.86
CA CYS A 59 10.37 -12.90 -3.23
C CYS A 59 9.35 -12.63 -4.36
N GLY A 60 8.87 -11.40 -4.49
CA GLY A 60 7.88 -11.00 -5.50
C GLY A 60 6.43 -11.35 -5.15
N LEU A 61 6.17 -12.12 -4.09
CA LEU A 61 4.86 -12.70 -3.75
C LEU A 61 4.30 -12.25 -2.40
N CYS A 62 5.14 -11.82 -1.46
CA CYS A 62 4.63 -11.35 -0.17
C CYS A 62 3.93 -9.99 -0.31
N THR A 63 3.11 -9.65 0.66
CA THR A 63 2.32 -8.40 0.68
C THR A 63 3.18 -7.17 0.42
N SER A 64 4.34 -7.08 1.06
CA SER A 64 5.27 -5.95 0.88
C SER A 64 5.87 -5.88 -0.53
N CYS A 65 6.19 -7.02 -1.14
CA CYS A 65 6.65 -7.06 -2.54
C CYS A 65 5.55 -6.66 -3.52
N LEU A 66 4.33 -7.15 -3.31
CA LEU A 66 3.17 -6.81 -4.15
C LEU A 66 2.85 -5.32 -4.06
N LEU A 67 2.81 -4.78 -2.83
CA LEU A 67 2.56 -3.37 -2.59
C LEU A 67 3.67 -2.47 -3.17
N ARG A 68 4.94 -2.91 -3.09
CA ARG A 68 6.05 -2.22 -3.75
C ARG A 68 5.85 -2.15 -5.25
N ARG A 69 5.59 -3.28 -5.90
CA ARG A 69 5.43 -3.36 -7.36
C ARG A 69 4.25 -2.51 -7.83
N GLN A 70 3.11 -2.62 -7.14
CA GLN A 70 1.94 -1.77 -7.40
C GLN A 70 2.29 -0.28 -7.32
N ALA A 71 2.96 0.14 -6.24
CA ALA A 71 3.30 1.55 -6.00
C ALA A 71 4.27 2.10 -7.07
N ILE A 72 5.33 1.35 -7.38
CA ILE A 72 6.33 1.71 -8.39
C ILE A 72 5.68 1.81 -9.78
N GLU A 73 4.82 0.85 -10.14
CA GLU A 73 4.14 0.83 -11.41
C GLU A 73 3.11 1.97 -11.54
N SER A 74 2.34 2.23 -10.48
CA SER A 74 1.38 3.34 -10.48
C SER A 74 2.05 4.72 -10.55
N ALA A 75 3.30 4.81 -10.12
CA ALA A 75 4.12 6.01 -10.20
C ALA A 75 4.88 6.18 -11.54
N GLY A 76 4.75 5.23 -12.48
CA GLY A 76 5.49 5.24 -13.73
C GLY A 76 6.99 4.95 -13.59
N LEU A 77 7.38 4.29 -12.49
CA LEU A 77 8.79 4.01 -12.17
C LEU A 77 9.21 2.56 -12.43
N ALA A 78 8.38 1.78 -13.14
CA ALA A 78 8.62 0.36 -13.37
C ALA A 78 9.97 0.08 -14.04
N ASP A 79 10.41 0.92 -14.96
CA ASP A 79 11.68 0.76 -15.69
C ASP A 79 12.92 1.00 -14.79
N TYR A 80 12.73 1.65 -13.65
CA TYR A 80 13.78 1.90 -12.66
C TYR A 80 13.85 0.81 -11.60
N ASP A 81 12.81 -0.04 -11.47
CA ASP A 81 12.82 -1.15 -10.51
C ASP A 81 13.58 -2.36 -11.08
N ARG A 82 14.90 -2.26 -11.01
CA ARG A 82 15.81 -3.35 -11.39
C ARG A 82 16.05 -4.35 -10.27
N ALA A 83 15.21 -4.34 -9.23
CA ALA A 83 15.29 -5.32 -8.15
C ALA A 83 15.03 -6.73 -8.70
N GLY A 84 15.86 -7.70 -8.33
CA GLY A 84 15.61 -9.08 -8.65
C GLY A 84 14.40 -9.62 -7.89
N TYR A 85 13.43 -10.18 -8.59
CA TYR A 85 12.32 -10.90 -7.99
C TYR A 85 12.45 -12.40 -8.28
N LEU A 86 12.38 -13.23 -7.23
CA LEU A 86 12.40 -14.69 -7.38
C LEU A 86 11.16 -15.19 -8.13
N CYS A 87 10.03 -14.53 -7.92
CA CYS A 87 8.79 -14.80 -8.63
C CYS A 87 8.35 -13.54 -9.37
N ASP A 88 8.27 -13.65 -10.70
CA ASP A 88 7.71 -12.61 -11.55
C ASP A 88 6.47 -13.17 -12.24
N PHE A 89 5.29 -12.63 -11.91
CA PHE A 89 4.03 -13.03 -12.51
C PHE A 89 4.02 -12.86 -14.04
N ALA A 90 4.77 -11.90 -14.56
CA ALA A 90 4.84 -11.66 -16.00
C ALA A 90 5.73 -12.68 -16.73
N LYS A 91 6.72 -13.25 -16.05
CA LYS A 91 7.75 -14.11 -16.66
C LYS A 91 7.63 -15.58 -16.26
N SER A 92 6.94 -15.89 -15.18
CA SER A 92 6.89 -17.26 -14.67
C SER A 92 6.03 -18.15 -15.56
N GLU A 93 6.60 -19.20 -16.12
CA GLU A 93 5.92 -20.26 -16.84
C GLU A 93 5.31 -21.32 -15.90
N PHE A 94 5.63 -21.26 -14.62
CA PHE A 94 5.21 -22.23 -13.61
C PHE A 94 3.87 -21.88 -12.97
N ALA A 95 3.10 -22.90 -12.64
CA ALA A 95 1.92 -22.74 -11.81
C ALA A 95 2.34 -22.43 -10.37
N PHE A 96 1.77 -21.37 -9.80
CA PHE A 96 2.00 -21.04 -8.39
C PHE A 96 1.18 -21.95 -7.48
N SER A 97 1.77 -22.38 -6.37
CA SER A 97 1.04 -23.07 -5.31
C SER A 97 0.06 -22.11 -4.61
N GLU A 98 -0.98 -22.67 -3.99
CA GLU A 98 -1.94 -21.91 -3.17
C GLU A 98 -1.25 -21.04 -2.12
N ARG A 99 -0.22 -21.59 -1.44
CA ARG A 99 0.56 -20.84 -0.45
C ARG A 99 1.28 -19.61 -1.06
N GLN A 100 1.75 -19.73 -2.29
CA GLN A 100 2.41 -18.62 -2.99
C GLN A 100 1.42 -17.54 -3.42
N LEU A 101 0.17 -17.92 -3.72
CA LEU A 101 -0.89 -17.00 -4.12
C LEU A 101 -1.64 -16.36 -2.94
N HIS A 102 -1.42 -16.84 -1.72
CA HIS A 102 -2.17 -16.39 -0.54
C HIS A 102 -2.17 -14.86 -0.37
N SER A 103 -0.99 -14.23 -0.38
CA SER A 103 -0.90 -12.77 -0.23
C SER A 103 -1.56 -12.02 -1.38
N LEU A 104 -1.42 -12.53 -2.60
CA LEU A 104 -2.07 -11.95 -3.78
C LEU A 104 -3.59 -11.98 -3.66
N ARG A 105 -4.15 -13.15 -3.31
CA ARG A 105 -5.60 -13.31 -3.12
C ARG A 105 -6.13 -12.47 -1.97
N ALA A 106 -5.38 -12.37 -0.88
CA ALA A 106 -5.76 -11.54 0.26
C ALA A 106 -5.83 -10.05 -0.12
N MET A 107 -4.86 -9.55 -0.87
CA MET A 107 -4.86 -8.16 -1.34
C MET A 107 -5.96 -7.91 -2.38
N ASP A 108 -6.19 -8.86 -3.28
CA ASP A 108 -7.28 -8.76 -4.26
C ASP A 108 -8.64 -8.76 -3.57
N TRP A 109 -8.86 -9.69 -2.66
CA TRP A 109 -10.07 -9.75 -1.84
C TRP A 109 -10.30 -8.44 -1.08
N GLN A 110 -9.26 -7.89 -0.43
CA GLN A 110 -9.33 -6.63 0.29
C GLN A 110 -9.72 -5.48 -0.65
N ALA A 111 -9.08 -5.38 -1.81
CA ALA A 111 -9.37 -4.33 -2.78
C ALA A 111 -10.82 -4.42 -3.30
N GLN A 112 -11.33 -5.63 -3.57
CA GLN A 112 -12.71 -5.84 -3.97
C GLN A 112 -13.70 -5.46 -2.86
N LYS A 113 -13.42 -5.81 -1.61
CA LYS A 113 -14.25 -5.42 -0.46
C LYS A 113 -14.33 -3.89 -0.31
N ILE A 114 -13.20 -3.21 -0.41
CA ILE A 114 -13.13 -1.75 -0.38
C ILE A 114 -13.94 -1.16 -1.55
N LYS A 115 -13.76 -1.67 -2.75
CA LYS A 115 -14.47 -1.21 -3.95
C LYS A 115 -16.00 -1.32 -3.79
N VAL A 116 -16.48 -2.45 -3.30
CA VAL A 116 -17.91 -2.68 -3.07
C VAL A 116 -18.46 -1.72 -2.01
N ALA A 117 -17.72 -1.50 -0.91
CA ALA A 117 -18.10 -0.57 0.14
C ALA A 117 -18.15 0.88 -0.38
N LEU A 118 -17.16 1.29 -1.17
CA LEU A 118 -17.10 2.64 -1.76
C LEU A 118 -18.22 2.92 -2.77
N ALA A 119 -18.78 1.89 -3.40
CA ALA A 119 -19.88 2.03 -4.35
C ALA A 119 -21.25 2.23 -3.65
N GLN A 120 -21.34 2.07 -2.32
CA GLN A 120 -22.57 2.28 -1.58
C GLN A 120 -22.88 3.78 -1.39
N PRO A 121 -24.15 4.18 -1.32
CA PRO A 121 -24.54 5.57 -1.04
C PRO A 121 -23.91 6.13 0.22
N ASN A 122 -23.80 5.29 1.28
CA ASN A 122 -23.15 5.61 2.56
C ASN A 122 -21.79 4.90 2.63
N SER A 123 -20.87 5.30 1.76
CA SER A 123 -19.56 4.62 1.60
C SER A 123 -18.75 4.54 2.90
N TRP A 124 -18.81 5.54 3.77
CA TRP A 124 -18.09 5.49 5.04
C TRP A 124 -18.62 4.41 5.96
N GLU A 125 -19.94 4.34 6.16
CA GLU A 125 -20.60 3.33 6.99
C GLU A 125 -20.35 1.92 6.43
N ALA A 126 -20.39 1.78 5.11
CA ALA A 126 -20.09 0.51 4.46
C ALA A 126 -18.63 0.09 4.67
N LEU A 127 -17.67 1.02 4.58
CA LEU A 127 -16.26 0.76 4.91
C LEU A 127 -16.08 0.35 6.37
N VAL A 128 -16.76 1.02 7.31
CA VAL A 128 -16.70 0.69 8.75
C VAL A 128 -17.34 -0.66 9.08
N GLN A 129 -18.35 -1.11 8.32
CA GLN A 129 -18.93 -2.45 8.46
C GLN A 129 -17.94 -3.53 8.04
N GLU A 130 -17.19 -3.33 6.97
CA GLU A 130 -16.17 -4.28 6.49
C GLU A 130 -14.87 -4.20 7.31
N PHE A 131 -14.50 -3.02 7.83
CA PHE A 131 -13.25 -2.74 8.54
C PHE A 131 -13.55 -1.98 9.83
N VAL A 132 -13.95 -2.71 10.86
CA VAL A 132 -14.41 -2.13 12.15
C VAL A 132 -13.35 -1.28 12.86
N GLU A 133 -12.08 -1.52 12.56
CA GLU A 133 -10.94 -0.76 13.09
C GLU A 133 -10.99 0.73 12.69
N LEU A 134 -11.65 1.06 11.58
CA LEU A 134 -11.82 2.46 11.14
C LEU A 134 -12.63 3.28 12.13
N ARG A 135 -13.59 2.66 12.84
CA ARG A 135 -14.37 3.32 13.90
C ARG A 135 -13.48 3.69 15.08
N ARG A 136 -12.57 2.79 15.43
CA ARG A 136 -11.58 3.05 16.49
C ARG A 136 -10.61 4.15 16.06
N LEU A 137 -10.07 4.06 14.83
CA LEU A 137 -9.21 5.10 14.28
C LEU A 137 -9.89 6.48 14.32
N GLU A 138 -11.16 6.56 13.90
CA GLU A 138 -11.93 7.80 13.95
C GLU A 138 -12.00 8.36 15.37
N SER A 139 -12.29 7.52 16.38
CA SER A 139 -12.37 7.95 17.77
C SER A 139 -11.04 8.40 18.38
N GLU A 140 -9.93 7.81 17.93
CA GLU A 140 -8.60 8.15 18.42
C GLU A 140 -7.99 9.40 17.75
N VAL A 141 -8.32 9.62 16.48
CA VAL A 141 -7.72 10.70 15.66
C VAL A 141 -8.54 12.00 15.71
N CYS A 142 -9.88 11.88 15.75
CA CYS A 142 -10.76 13.03 15.83
C CYS A 142 -10.79 13.59 17.25
N GLN A 143 -9.93 14.56 17.50
CA GLN A 143 -9.84 15.29 18.77
C GLN A 143 -10.05 16.79 18.52
N PRO A 144 -10.60 17.55 19.51
CA PRO A 144 -10.72 19.00 19.39
C PRO A 144 -9.39 19.66 18.99
N GLY A 145 -9.42 20.49 17.95
CA GLY A 145 -8.26 21.21 17.44
C GLY A 145 -7.30 20.41 16.56
N ARG A 146 -7.60 19.14 16.25
CA ARG A 146 -6.80 18.31 15.34
C ARG A 146 -7.46 18.16 13.97
N ILE A 147 -8.32 17.15 13.83
CA ILE A 147 -9.03 16.89 12.59
C ILE A 147 -10.50 16.64 12.90
N GLU A 148 -11.38 17.25 12.13
CA GLU A 148 -12.81 17.02 12.23
C GLU A 148 -13.19 15.69 11.56
N ARG A 149 -14.21 15.03 12.12
CA ARG A 149 -14.68 13.71 11.68
C ARG A 149 -15.01 13.66 10.17
N PRO A 150 -15.80 14.59 9.59
CA PRO A 150 -16.11 14.55 8.16
C PRO A 150 -14.87 14.71 7.29
N HIS A 151 -13.90 15.50 7.75
CA HIS A 151 -12.65 15.69 7.02
C HIS A 151 -11.77 14.43 7.03
N LEU A 152 -11.67 13.74 8.18
CA LEU A 152 -10.98 12.44 8.27
C LEU A 152 -11.63 11.41 7.35
N GLN A 153 -12.96 11.28 7.41
CA GLN A 153 -13.72 10.36 6.57
C GLN A 153 -13.49 10.60 5.09
N SER A 154 -13.59 11.85 4.66
CA SER A 154 -13.33 12.25 3.26
C SER A 154 -11.91 11.88 2.81
N LYS A 155 -10.89 12.14 3.65
CA LYS A 155 -9.50 11.78 3.35
C LYS A 155 -9.30 10.27 3.23
N LEU A 156 -9.93 9.49 4.11
CA LEU A 156 -9.82 8.02 4.07
C LEU A 156 -10.58 7.42 2.88
N ILE A 157 -11.77 7.91 2.56
CA ILE A 157 -12.51 7.51 1.36
C ILE A 157 -11.65 7.76 0.10
N ARG A 158 -11.06 8.95 -0.02
CA ARG A 158 -10.15 9.26 -1.12
C ARG A 158 -8.96 8.32 -1.17
N LEU A 159 -8.31 8.08 -0.03
CA LEU A 159 -7.15 7.17 0.08
C LEU A 159 -7.50 5.76 -0.40
N TYR A 160 -8.62 5.21 0.06
CA TYR A 160 -9.07 3.88 -0.33
C TYR A 160 -9.50 3.81 -1.80
N SER A 161 -10.15 4.84 -2.33
CA SER A 161 -10.49 4.94 -3.76
C SER A 161 -9.23 4.92 -4.61
N GLN A 162 -8.21 5.69 -4.22
CA GLN A 162 -6.92 5.73 -4.91
C GLN A 162 -6.20 4.37 -4.86
N TYR A 163 -6.19 3.72 -3.69
CA TYR A 163 -5.59 2.39 -3.53
C TYR A 163 -6.26 1.34 -4.42
N VAL A 164 -7.59 1.32 -4.47
CA VAL A 164 -8.34 0.38 -5.33
C VAL A 164 -8.00 0.61 -6.80
N GLY A 165 -7.99 1.86 -7.27
CA GLY A 165 -7.65 2.18 -8.65
C GLY A 165 -6.21 1.77 -9.02
N GLU A 166 -5.26 1.99 -8.12
CA GLU A 166 -3.87 1.56 -8.29
C GLU A 166 -3.75 0.03 -8.33
N TRP A 167 -4.48 -0.68 -7.45
CA TRP A 167 -4.48 -2.14 -7.41
C TRP A 167 -5.11 -2.74 -8.66
N GLU A 168 -6.26 -2.26 -9.11
CA GLU A 168 -6.92 -2.72 -10.32
C GLU A 168 -6.05 -2.53 -11.56
N SER A 169 -5.41 -1.36 -11.68
CA SER A 169 -4.49 -1.07 -12.78
C SER A 169 -3.28 -2.02 -12.79
N PHE A 170 -2.71 -2.31 -11.63
CA PHE A 170 -1.62 -3.25 -11.48
C PHE A 170 -2.06 -4.69 -11.81
N SER A 171 -3.19 -5.13 -11.25
CA SER A 171 -3.75 -6.47 -11.47
C SER A 171 -4.05 -6.71 -12.95
N ALA A 172 -4.71 -5.78 -13.61
CA ALA A 172 -5.05 -5.89 -15.03
C ALA A 172 -3.80 -6.04 -15.91
N ARG A 173 -2.72 -5.31 -15.61
CA ARG A 173 -1.49 -5.36 -16.42
C ARG A 173 -0.62 -6.59 -16.16
N ARG A 174 -0.58 -7.07 -14.91
CA ARG A 174 0.38 -8.10 -14.50
C ARG A 174 -0.21 -9.47 -14.30
N LEU A 175 -1.53 -9.58 -14.07
CA LEU A 175 -2.17 -10.83 -13.70
C LEU A 175 -3.06 -11.40 -14.82
N VAL A 176 -3.63 -10.56 -15.69
CA VAL A 176 -4.58 -10.97 -16.74
C VAL A 176 -3.90 -11.63 -17.95
N HIS A 177 -2.60 -11.43 -18.17
CA HIS A 177 -1.88 -12.06 -19.30
C HIS A 177 -1.87 -13.61 -19.28
N ARG A 178 -2.53 -14.26 -18.34
CA ARG A 178 -2.54 -15.73 -18.19
C ARG A 178 -3.85 -16.44 -18.49
N GLY A 179 -4.88 -15.77 -18.94
CA GLY A 179 -6.11 -16.47 -19.39
C GLY A 179 -6.73 -17.43 -18.38
N ARG A 180 -6.40 -17.32 -17.09
CA ARG A 180 -6.97 -18.10 -15.99
C ARG A 180 -7.53 -17.15 -14.96
N GLN A 181 -8.86 -17.09 -14.94
CA GLN A 181 -9.60 -16.56 -13.80
C GLN A 181 -9.03 -17.20 -12.53
N ILE A 182 -8.55 -16.35 -11.63
CA ILE A 182 -8.33 -16.74 -10.24
C ILE A 182 -9.73 -16.80 -9.64
N ALA A 183 -10.38 -17.96 -9.80
CA ALA A 183 -11.66 -18.24 -9.20
C ALA A 183 -11.48 -18.58 -7.71
#